data_0962d7d08e5a539389ed169551aeb8c8
#
_entry.id   0962d7d08e5a539389ed169551aeb8c8
#
_cell.length_a   1.000
_cell.length_b   1.000
_cell.length_c   1.000
_cell.angle_alpha   90.00
_cell.angle_beta   90.00
_cell.angle_gamma   90.00
#
_symmetry.space_group_name_H-M   'P 1'
#
loop_
_entity.id
_entity.type
_entity.pdbx_description
1 polymer ?
#
loop_
_entity_poly.entity_id
_entity_poly.type
_entity_poly.pdbx_seq_one_letter_code
_entity_poly.pdbx_strand_id
1 'polypeptide(L)'
;MGITIKTKSELAIMREAGRITCGAIWYAGEKLRAGMSTLDVDKLVGEYYAKHGCKSCFKGLYGFPANACISVNEEIIHGIPKASHRLKEGDIVSIDTGAAYKGFNGDSCWTFPVGKISDEAKALLEVTKQSLYEGIAQDRKSVV
;
A
#
# COMPACT_ATOMS: atom_id res chain seq x y z
N MET A 1 -3.45 -23.93 15.64
CA MET A 1 -3.23 -23.80 14.18
C MET A 1 -1.80 -24.21 13.88
N GLY A 2 -1.56 -25.07 12.89
CA GLY A 2 -0.20 -25.47 12.50
C GLY A 2 0.42 -24.42 11.55
N ILE A 3 1.74 -24.34 11.54
CA ILE A 3 2.50 -23.53 10.56
C ILE A 3 2.42 -24.26 9.22
N THR A 4 2.03 -23.56 8.16
CA THR A 4 1.96 -24.10 6.80
C THR A 4 3.15 -23.60 5.99
N ILE A 5 4.02 -24.54 5.59
CA ILE A 5 5.15 -24.23 4.71
C ILE A 5 4.64 -24.19 3.25
N LYS A 6 4.92 -23.13 2.54
CA LYS A 6 4.47 -22.93 1.16
C LYS A 6 5.35 -23.69 0.16
N THR A 7 4.72 -24.29 -0.84
CA THR A 7 5.40 -24.91 -1.97
C THR A 7 5.99 -23.86 -2.92
N LYS A 8 6.89 -24.27 -3.81
CA LYS A 8 7.46 -23.36 -4.84
C LYS A 8 6.39 -22.75 -5.75
N SER A 9 5.35 -23.51 -6.08
CA SER A 9 4.23 -23.02 -6.90
C SER A 9 3.37 -21.99 -6.14
N GLU A 10 3.10 -22.22 -4.87
CA GLU A 10 2.39 -21.25 -4.03
C GLU A 10 3.20 -19.96 -3.84
N LEU A 11 4.51 -20.07 -3.60
CA LEU A 11 5.41 -18.90 -3.51
C LEU A 11 5.42 -18.08 -4.82
N ALA A 12 5.32 -18.72 -5.99
CA ALA A 12 5.21 -18.02 -7.25
C ALA A 12 3.92 -17.19 -7.35
N ILE A 13 2.79 -17.74 -6.87
CA ILE A 13 1.51 -17.02 -6.82
C ILE A 13 1.56 -15.87 -5.80
N MET A 14 2.14 -16.10 -4.62
CA MET A 14 2.32 -15.06 -3.60
C MET A 14 3.19 -13.90 -4.10
N ARG A 15 4.27 -14.23 -4.82
CA ARG A 15 5.14 -13.21 -5.44
C ARG A 15 4.38 -12.37 -6.46
N GLU A 16 3.53 -12.98 -7.26
CA GLU A 16 2.70 -12.27 -8.21
C GLU A 16 1.64 -11.39 -7.52
N ALA A 17 1.01 -11.88 -6.44
CA ALA A 17 0.11 -11.09 -5.62
C ALA A 17 0.82 -9.83 -5.06
N GLY A 18 2.03 -9.99 -4.52
CA GLY A 18 2.86 -8.88 -4.05
C GLY A 18 3.22 -7.90 -5.17
N ARG A 19 3.61 -8.40 -6.36
CA ARG A 19 3.92 -7.57 -7.52
C ARG A 19 2.72 -6.73 -7.96
N ILE A 20 1.52 -7.30 -7.98
CA ILE A 20 0.29 -6.59 -8.32
C ILE A 20 -0.04 -5.54 -7.25
N THR A 21 0.13 -5.86 -5.97
CA THR A 21 -0.07 -4.91 -4.87
C THR A 21 0.86 -3.71 -4.99
N CYS A 22 2.16 -3.95 -5.13
CA CYS A 22 3.13 -2.85 -5.33
C CYS A 22 2.82 -2.03 -6.59
N GLY A 23 2.43 -2.69 -7.69
CA GLY A 23 2.04 -2.01 -8.92
C GLY A 23 0.83 -1.08 -8.73
N ALA A 24 -0.16 -1.47 -7.92
CA ALA A 24 -1.31 -0.62 -7.61
C ALA A 24 -0.91 0.62 -6.79
N ILE A 25 -0.02 0.43 -5.81
CA ILE A 25 0.51 1.52 -4.98
C ILE A 25 1.26 2.53 -5.85
N TRP A 26 2.18 2.08 -6.70
CA TRP A 26 2.93 2.96 -7.60
C TRP A 26 2.05 3.64 -8.63
N TYR A 27 1.10 2.91 -9.23
CA TYR A 27 0.14 3.48 -10.19
C TYR A 27 -0.69 4.63 -9.60
N ALA A 28 -1.10 4.50 -8.34
CA ALA A 28 -1.83 5.56 -7.64
C ALA A 28 -0.88 6.68 -7.16
N GLY A 29 0.28 6.31 -6.58
CA GLY A 29 1.26 7.24 -6.02
C GLY A 29 1.83 8.22 -7.05
N GLU A 30 2.19 7.74 -8.24
CA GLU A 30 2.69 8.58 -9.35
C GLU A 30 1.67 9.60 -9.88
N LYS A 31 0.38 9.40 -9.57
CA LYS A 31 -0.70 10.29 -10.00
C LYS A 31 -1.15 11.27 -8.92
N LEU A 32 -0.56 11.19 -7.72
CA LEU A 32 -0.92 12.09 -6.63
C LEU A 32 -0.66 13.56 -7.01
N ARG A 33 -1.61 14.40 -6.70
CA ARG A 33 -1.50 15.86 -6.83
C ARG A 33 -2.44 16.56 -5.87
N ALA A 34 -2.12 17.79 -5.53
CA ALA A 34 -3.00 18.64 -4.74
C ALA A 34 -4.39 18.78 -5.39
N GLY A 35 -5.42 18.81 -4.55
CA GLY A 35 -6.83 18.85 -4.97
C GLY A 35 -7.50 17.51 -5.17
N MET A 36 -6.76 16.41 -5.37
CA MET A 36 -7.35 15.05 -5.35
C MET A 36 -7.93 14.74 -3.98
N SER A 37 -9.02 14.01 -3.95
CA SER A 37 -9.50 13.43 -2.69
C SER A 37 -8.82 12.10 -2.39
N THR A 38 -8.78 11.70 -1.12
CA THR A 38 -8.31 10.36 -0.74
C THR A 38 -9.17 9.26 -1.39
N LEU A 39 -10.45 9.54 -1.66
CA LEU A 39 -11.33 8.64 -2.42
C LEU A 39 -10.91 8.50 -3.90
N ASP A 40 -10.37 9.56 -4.52
CA ASP A 40 -9.86 9.48 -5.90
C ASP A 40 -8.62 8.60 -5.97
N VAL A 41 -7.78 8.62 -4.93
CA VAL A 41 -6.61 7.73 -4.80
C VAL A 41 -7.06 6.27 -4.68
N ASP A 42 -8.05 5.98 -3.84
CA ASP A 42 -8.65 4.64 -3.69
C ASP A 42 -9.20 4.09 -5.01
N LYS A 43 -9.85 4.95 -5.81
CA LYS A 43 -10.35 4.55 -7.15
C LYS A 43 -9.22 4.12 -8.07
N LEU A 44 -8.08 4.81 -8.07
CA LEU A 44 -6.91 4.43 -8.87
C LEU A 44 -6.39 3.04 -8.49
N VAL A 45 -6.35 2.72 -7.19
CA VAL A 45 -5.99 1.38 -6.70
C VAL A 45 -6.98 0.34 -7.23
N GLY A 46 -8.29 0.60 -7.10
CA GLY A 46 -9.35 -0.29 -7.59
C GLY A 46 -9.29 -0.51 -9.11
N GLU A 47 -9.03 0.55 -9.89
CA GLU A 47 -8.84 0.47 -11.35
C GLU A 47 -7.65 -0.42 -11.73
N TYR A 48 -6.54 -0.29 -11.01
CA TYR A 48 -5.37 -1.13 -11.25
C TYR A 48 -5.67 -2.59 -10.98
N TYR A 49 -6.32 -2.91 -9.87
CA TYR A 49 -6.71 -4.28 -9.55
C TYR A 49 -7.66 -4.87 -10.58
N ALA A 50 -8.67 -4.11 -11.02
CA ALA A 50 -9.59 -4.55 -12.05
C ALA A 50 -8.89 -4.91 -13.38
N LYS A 51 -7.91 -4.11 -13.80
CA LYS A 51 -7.08 -4.36 -15.00
C LYS A 51 -6.25 -5.64 -14.89
N HIS A 52 -5.90 -6.06 -13.68
CA HIS A 52 -5.11 -7.27 -13.42
C HIS A 52 -5.94 -8.47 -12.99
N GLY A 53 -7.28 -8.39 -13.11
CA GLY A 53 -8.18 -9.48 -12.73
C GLY A 53 -8.17 -9.80 -11.24
N CYS A 54 -7.82 -8.81 -10.41
CA CYS A 54 -7.71 -8.92 -8.96
C CYS A 54 -8.78 -8.10 -8.24
N LYS A 55 -8.89 -8.34 -6.95
CA LYS A 55 -9.69 -7.52 -6.03
C LYS A 55 -8.82 -7.14 -4.84
N SER A 56 -9.18 -6.04 -4.17
CA SER A 56 -8.60 -5.73 -2.87
C SER A 56 -9.04 -6.78 -1.85
N CYS A 57 -8.08 -7.27 -1.04
CA CYS A 57 -8.39 -8.10 0.12
C CYS A 57 -8.85 -7.26 1.33
N PHE A 58 -8.74 -5.93 1.27
CA PHE A 58 -9.20 -5.03 2.33
C PHE A 58 -10.69 -4.76 2.24
N LYS A 59 -11.22 -4.58 1.02
CA LYS A 59 -12.61 -4.20 0.82
C LYS A 59 -13.58 -5.29 1.31
N GLY A 60 -14.38 -4.93 2.30
CA GLY A 60 -15.33 -5.82 2.97
C GLY A 60 -14.74 -6.54 4.20
N LEU A 61 -13.42 -6.53 4.41
CA LEU A 61 -12.79 -7.12 5.59
C LEU A 61 -13.20 -6.30 6.83
N TYR A 62 -13.84 -6.94 7.79
CA TYR A 62 -14.41 -6.30 8.99
C TYR A 62 -15.26 -5.04 8.68
N GLY A 63 -15.90 -5.00 7.51
CA GLY A 63 -16.72 -3.86 7.08
C GLY A 63 -15.94 -2.68 6.48
N PHE A 64 -14.63 -2.84 6.21
CA PHE A 64 -13.84 -1.77 5.57
C PHE A 64 -14.38 -1.43 4.17
N PRO A 65 -14.69 -0.15 3.86
CA PRO A 65 -15.51 0.20 2.69
C PRO A 65 -14.71 0.35 1.39
N ALA A 66 -13.37 0.38 1.44
CA ALA A 66 -12.50 0.84 0.36
C ALA A 66 -11.51 -0.24 -0.12
N ASN A 67 -10.79 0.03 -1.21
CA ASN A 67 -9.76 -0.86 -1.75
C ASN A 67 -8.43 -0.70 -1.02
N ALA A 68 -8.18 0.49 -0.48
CA ALA A 68 -6.93 0.87 0.19
C ALA A 68 -7.21 1.74 1.41
N CYS A 69 -6.31 1.69 2.39
CA CYS A 69 -6.19 2.72 3.41
C CYS A 69 -5.37 3.87 2.84
N ILE A 70 -5.88 5.10 2.93
CA ILE A 70 -5.19 6.31 2.47
C ILE A 70 -5.04 7.22 3.66
N SER A 71 -3.85 7.21 4.23
CA SER A 71 -3.53 7.97 5.46
C SER A 71 -2.69 9.19 5.13
N VAL A 72 -3.08 10.36 5.61
CA VAL A 72 -2.46 11.64 5.27
C VAL A 72 -1.83 12.26 6.52
N ASN A 73 -0.57 12.65 6.42
CA ASN A 73 0.20 13.32 7.46
C ASN A 73 0.19 12.56 8.79
N GLU A 74 -0.48 13.10 9.83
CA GLU A 74 -0.58 12.52 11.17
C GLU A 74 -1.46 11.28 11.29
N GLU A 75 -2.21 10.93 10.25
CA GLU A 75 -2.92 9.65 10.20
C GLU A 75 -1.92 8.51 10.05
N ILE A 76 -1.66 7.78 11.12
CA ILE A 76 -0.61 6.74 11.15
C ILE A 76 -0.96 5.57 10.23
N ILE A 77 -2.17 4.99 10.38
CA ILE A 77 -2.68 3.88 9.57
C ILE A 77 -4.22 3.92 9.44
N HIS A 78 -4.74 3.10 8.55
CA HIS A 78 -6.17 2.82 8.40
C HIS A 78 -7.04 4.03 8.02
N GLY A 79 -6.44 5.04 7.37
CA GLY A 79 -7.19 6.18 6.84
C GLY A 79 -8.29 5.72 5.88
N ILE A 80 -9.57 5.99 6.22
CA ILE A 80 -10.70 5.65 5.36
C ILE A 80 -10.82 6.71 4.26
N PRO A 81 -10.75 6.32 2.97
CA PRO A 81 -10.86 7.25 1.87
C PRO A 81 -12.19 8.04 1.86
N LYS A 82 -12.10 9.36 1.71
CA LYS A 82 -13.25 10.28 1.73
C LYS A 82 -13.17 11.28 0.58
N ALA A 83 -14.31 11.59 -0.03
CA ALA A 83 -14.39 12.63 -1.05
C ALA A 83 -14.13 14.04 -0.50
N SER A 84 -14.41 14.26 0.79
CA SER A 84 -14.20 15.53 1.49
C SER A 84 -12.77 15.78 1.91
N HIS A 85 -11.93 14.74 2.04
CA HIS A 85 -10.52 14.89 2.42
C HIS A 85 -9.68 15.12 1.17
N ARG A 86 -9.29 16.38 0.95
CA ARG A 86 -8.51 16.83 -0.21
C ARG A 86 -7.05 16.97 0.13
N LEU A 87 -6.21 16.37 -0.72
CA LEU A 87 -4.75 16.48 -0.63
C LEU A 87 -4.28 17.90 -0.94
N LYS A 88 -3.24 18.33 -0.26
CA LYS A 88 -2.63 19.65 -0.40
C LYS A 88 -1.16 19.50 -0.78
N GLU A 89 -0.60 20.56 -1.36
CA GLU A 89 0.85 20.67 -1.53
C GLU A 89 1.54 20.57 -0.17
N GLY A 90 2.56 19.74 -0.09
CA GLY A 90 3.30 19.50 1.15
C GLY A 90 2.83 18.30 1.98
N ASP A 91 1.68 17.70 1.64
CA ASP A 91 1.22 16.48 2.32
C ASP A 91 2.14 15.28 2.01
N ILE A 92 2.20 14.35 2.95
CA ILE A 92 2.68 12.99 2.75
C ILE A 92 1.50 12.03 2.83
N VAL A 93 1.43 11.07 1.89
CA VAL A 93 0.28 10.17 1.75
C VAL A 93 0.75 8.73 1.75
N SER A 94 0.35 7.98 2.76
CA SER A 94 0.56 6.54 2.84
C SER A 94 -0.58 5.81 2.13
N ILE A 95 -0.23 5.02 1.11
CA ILE A 95 -1.14 4.14 0.38
C ILE A 95 -0.86 2.72 0.84
N ASP A 96 -1.79 2.13 1.56
CA ASP A 96 -1.71 0.78 2.11
C ASP A 96 -2.82 -0.08 1.54
N THR A 97 -2.47 -1.18 0.87
CA THR A 97 -3.45 -2.03 0.18
C THR A 97 -2.94 -3.45 0.00
N GLY A 98 -3.86 -4.36 -0.25
CA GLY A 98 -3.55 -5.75 -0.54
C GLY A 98 -4.35 -6.30 -1.73
N ALA A 99 -3.67 -7.06 -2.60
CA ALA A 99 -4.30 -7.76 -3.73
C ALA A 99 -4.63 -9.20 -3.38
N ALA A 100 -5.89 -9.62 -3.58
CA ALA A 100 -6.28 -11.02 -3.57
C ALA A 100 -6.09 -11.61 -4.97
N TYR A 101 -5.15 -12.55 -5.11
CA TYR A 101 -4.81 -13.20 -6.38
C TYR A 101 -4.69 -14.71 -6.22
N LYS A 102 -5.52 -15.47 -6.94
CA LYS A 102 -5.51 -16.95 -6.93
C LYS A 102 -5.43 -17.60 -5.54
N GLY A 103 -6.18 -17.04 -4.58
CA GLY A 103 -6.26 -17.56 -3.21
C GLY A 103 -5.15 -17.11 -2.28
N PHE A 104 -4.23 -16.26 -2.72
CA PHE A 104 -3.19 -15.64 -1.90
C PHE A 104 -3.34 -14.12 -1.87
N ASN A 105 -2.85 -13.50 -0.82
CA ASN A 105 -2.85 -12.05 -0.65
C ASN A 105 -1.43 -11.50 -0.75
N GLY A 106 -1.28 -10.39 -1.49
CA GLY A 106 -0.15 -9.49 -1.33
C GLY A 106 -0.57 -8.35 -0.41
N ASP A 107 0.36 -7.79 0.33
CA ASP A 107 0.12 -6.68 1.25
C ASP A 107 1.35 -5.77 1.27
N SER A 108 1.14 -4.46 1.12
CA SER A 108 2.22 -3.49 1.09
C SER A 108 1.71 -2.08 1.35
N CYS A 109 2.59 -1.26 1.91
CA CYS A 109 2.36 0.16 2.11
C CYS A 109 3.55 0.97 1.59
N TRP A 110 3.27 2.15 1.03
CA TRP A 110 4.29 3.12 0.66
C TRP A 110 3.77 4.53 0.80
N THR A 111 4.67 5.45 1.24
CA THR A 111 4.32 6.86 1.45
C THR A 111 4.90 7.72 0.33
N PHE A 112 4.06 8.57 -0.25
CA PHE A 112 4.41 9.48 -1.34
C PHE A 112 4.24 10.93 -0.92
N PRO A 113 5.11 11.85 -1.40
CA PRO A 113 4.89 13.28 -1.23
C PRO A 113 3.85 13.81 -2.22
N VAL A 114 3.12 14.84 -1.81
CA VAL A 114 2.28 15.65 -2.71
C VAL A 114 3.03 16.95 -3.02
N GLY A 115 3.66 17.00 -4.19
CA GLY A 115 4.50 18.11 -4.57
C GLY A 115 5.73 18.30 -3.69
N LYS A 116 6.02 19.54 -3.25
CA LYS A 116 7.18 19.85 -2.41
C LYS A 116 6.84 19.72 -0.92
N ILE A 117 7.45 18.75 -0.26
CA ILE A 117 7.32 18.53 1.19
C ILE A 117 8.45 19.20 1.97
N SER A 118 8.28 19.34 3.29
CA SER A 118 9.29 19.89 4.20
C SER A 118 10.55 19.00 4.29
N ASP A 119 11.65 19.56 4.75
CA ASP A 119 12.88 18.79 4.95
C ASP A 119 12.74 17.79 6.11
N GLU A 120 11.95 18.10 7.12
CA GLU A 120 11.58 17.18 8.19
C GLU A 120 10.79 15.96 7.65
N ALA A 121 9.80 16.19 6.81
CA ALA A 121 9.03 15.11 6.18
C ALA A 121 9.91 14.24 5.28
N LYS A 122 10.84 14.85 4.50
CA LYS A 122 11.81 14.10 3.70
C LYS A 122 12.70 13.21 4.57
N ALA A 123 13.25 13.77 5.64
CA ALA A 123 14.09 13.03 6.58
C ALA A 123 13.33 11.84 7.19
N LEU A 124 12.07 12.04 7.59
CA LEU A 124 11.20 10.98 8.11
C LEU A 124 11.01 9.85 7.08
N LEU A 125 10.68 10.18 5.83
CA LEU A 125 10.49 9.18 4.77
C LEU A 125 11.77 8.40 4.49
N GLU A 126 12.93 9.06 4.44
CA GLU A 126 14.20 8.42 4.16
C GLU A 126 14.62 7.47 5.30
N VAL A 127 14.53 7.91 6.55
CA VAL A 127 14.86 7.09 7.73
C VAL A 127 13.93 5.87 7.80
N THR A 128 12.62 6.04 7.55
CA THR A 128 11.66 4.95 7.54
C THR A 128 11.98 3.93 6.45
N LYS A 129 12.29 4.41 5.26
CA LYS A 129 12.70 3.55 4.14
C LYS A 129 13.98 2.78 4.46
N GLN A 130 15.00 3.44 5.01
CA GLN A 130 16.24 2.79 5.40
C GLN A 130 16.00 1.73 6.47
N SER A 131 15.19 2.02 7.48
CA SER A 131 14.82 1.06 8.53
C SER A 131 14.19 -0.21 7.97
N LEU A 132 13.35 -0.09 6.95
CA LEU A 132 12.76 -1.24 6.25
C LEU A 132 13.87 -2.11 5.63
N TYR A 133 14.80 -1.52 4.88
CA TYR A 133 15.87 -2.29 4.22
C TYR A 133 16.84 -2.91 5.21
N GLU A 134 17.16 -2.23 6.31
CA GLU A 134 17.97 -2.81 7.38
C GLU A 134 17.26 -3.99 8.05
N GLY A 135 15.94 -3.88 8.29
CA GLY A 135 15.14 -4.99 8.78
C GLY A 135 15.14 -6.19 7.83
N ILE A 136 14.98 -5.96 6.53
CA ILE A 136 15.03 -7.02 5.50
C ILE A 136 16.42 -7.69 5.48
N ALA A 137 17.50 -6.91 5.61
CA ALA A 137 18.87 -7.44 5.62
C ALA A 137 19.16 -8.34 6.84
N GLN A 138 18.40 -8.18 7.94
CA GLN A 138 18.51 -9.03 9.13
C GLN A 138 17.65 -10.28 9.05
N ASP A 139 16.75 -10.38 8.05
CA ASP A 139 15.89 -11.56 7.87
C ASP A 139 16.74 -12.80 7.60
N ARG A 140 16.45 -13.88 8.32
CA ARG A 140 17.21 -15.14 8.28
C ARG A 140 16.30 -16.30 7.92
N LYS A 141 16.77 -17.16 7.04
CA LYS A 141 16.15 -18.47 6.79
C LYS A 141 16.02 -19.34 8.02
N SER A 142 16.79 -19.07 9.06
CA SER A 142 16.82 -19.82 10.32
C SER A 142 15.80 -19.36 11.35
N VAL A 143 14.93 -18.43 11.00
CA VAL A 143 13.83 -17.99 11.87
C VAL A 143 12.58 -18.84 11.67
N VAL A 144 12.69 -19.89 10.88
CA VAL A 144 11.61 -20.88 10.65
C VAL A 144 11.97 -22.19 11.33
#